data_db196731b862508631e900552b1306b6
#
_entry.id   db196731b862508631e900552b1306b6
#
_cell.length_a   1.000
_cell.length_b   1.000
_cell.length_c   1.000
_cell.angle_alpha   90.00
_cell.angle_beta   90.00
_cell.angle_gamma   90.00
#
_symmetry.space_group_name_H-M   'P 1'
#
loop_
_entity.id
_entity.type
_entity.pdbx_description
1 polymer ?
#
loop_
_entity_poly.entity_id
_entity_poly.type
_entity_poly.pdbx_seq_one_letter_code
_entity_poly.pdbx_strand_id
1 'polypeptide(L)'
;MKVLVVGDIVGRPGRNTLQVFLEKYKDNYDFVIVNGENSAAGFGITIKIADEFLSWGVDVISGGNHSWDKKEIYEYMDNSDRILRPANYPEGVCGKGYTILEDKKGNKIALISLQGRVFMSAVDCPFRTARRLIDEISKTTKNIIVDFHAEATSEKIALGKYSDGDISLFYGTHTHVQTADERILNNGTGYISDVGMTGSQNGVIGTNLETIINKFLTSLPQKFEVAEGDEQLCGIEVEIDEKTGKCQKIKRINWSENEGFRS
;
A
#
# COMPACT_ATOMS: atom_id res chain seq x y z
N MET A 1 -10.10 10.59 12.89
CA MET A 1 -8.73 10.10 12.63
C MET A 1 -8.36 10.38 11.19
N LYS A 2 -7.19 10.96 10.97
CA LYS A 2 -6.71 11.30 9.63
C LYS A 2 -5.57 10.37 9.24
N VAL A 3 -5.77 9.59 8.17
CA VAL A 3 -4.85 8.55 7.71
C VAL A 3 -4.24 8.98 6.38
N LEU A 4 -2.92 8.83 6.25
CA LEU A 4 -2.18 8.89 5.00
C LEU A 4 -1.91 7.47 4.51
N VAL A 5 -2.25 7.19 3.27
CA VAL A 5 -1.80 5.98 2.55
C VAL A 5 -0.94 6.41 1.37
N VAL A 6 0.28 5.90 1.30
CA VAL A 6 1.21 6.15 0.19
C VAL A 6 1.35 4.88 -0.64
N GLY A 7 1.25 5.02 -1.95
CA GLY A 7 1.34 3.92 -2.90
C GLY A 7 2.74 3.31 -2.99
N ASP A 8 2.85 2.32 -3.87
CA ASP A 8 4.05 1.48 -4.02
C ASP A 8 5.34 2.32 -4.11
N ILE A 9 6.23 2.18 -3.11
CA ILE A 9 7.50 2.91 -3.05
C ILE A 9 8.52 2.23 -3.95
N VAL A 10 8.88 2.88 -5.05
CA VAL A 10 9.79 2.29 -6.05
C VAL A 10 11.22 2.81 -5.92
N GLY A 11 12.11 1.93 -5.48
CA GLY A 11 13.55 2.15 -5.43
C GLY A 11 13.98 3.37 -4.59
N ARG A 12 15.19 3.88 -4.86
CA ARG A 12 15.76 5.03 -4.17
C ARG A 12 14.97 6.33 -4.43
N PRO A 13 14.54 6.64 -5.67
CA PRO A 13 13.74 7.84 -5.93
C PRO A 13 12.49 7.89 -5.08
N GLY A 14 11.72 6.78 -5.01
CA GLY A 14 10.52 6.71 -4.19
C GLY A 14 10.79 6.89 -2.69
N ARG A 15 11.88 6.29 -2.16
CA ARG A 15 12.25 6.48 -0.75
C ARG A 15 12.60 7.92 -0.42
N ASN A 16 13.40 8.58 -1.27
CA ASN A 16 13.78 9.97 -1.05
C ASN A 16 12.54 10.88 -1.07
N THR A 17 11.64 10.68 -2.03
CA THR A 17 10.38 11.45 -2.15
C THR A 17 9.50 11.25 -0.92
N LEU A 18 9.36 10.00 -0.43
CA LEU A 18 8.63 9.70 0.80
C LEU A 18 9.23 10.44 2.00
N GLN A 19 10.56 10.40 2.18
CA GLN A 19 11.25 11.08 3.27
C GLN A 19 10.95 12.58 3.28
N VAL A 20 11.18 13.26 2.15
CA VAL A 20 10.94 14.70 2.03
C VAL A 20 9.47 15.08 2.30
N PHE A 21 8.54 14.24 1.81
CA PHE A 21 7.12 14.46 2.07
C PHE A 21 6.79 14.33 3.56
N LEU A 22 7.28 13.29 4.21
CA LEU A 22 7.01 13.05 5.64
C LEU A 22 7.66 14.11 6.53
N GLU A 23 8.86 14.57 6.23
CA GLU A 23 9.51 15.68 6.95
C GLU A 23 8.65 16.96 6.93
N LYS A 24 7.92 17.21 5.83
CA LYS A 24 7.07 18.39 5.68
C LYS A 24 5.66 18.23 6.25
N TYR A 25 5.07 17.02 6.17
CA TYR A 25 3.63 16.85 6.34
C TYR A 25 3.21 15.77 7.33
N LYS A 26 4.14 14.98 7.91
CA LYS A 26 3.81 13.86 8.82
C LYS A 26 2.88 14.26 9.98
N ASP A 27 3.10 15.42 10.55
CA ASP A 27 2.33 15.90 11.72
C ASP A 27 0.86 16.20 11.41
N ASN A 28 0.49 16.25 10.13
CA ASN A 28 -0.90 16.41 9.71
C ASN A 28 -1.72 15.11 9.80
N TYR A 29 -1.09 13.97 10.09
CA TYR A 29 -1.70 12.66 10.07
C TYR A 29 -1.57 11.94 11.41
N ASP A 30 -2.67 11.30 11.83
CA ASP A 30 -2.69 10.45 13.02
C ASP A 30 -2.04 9.09 12.72
N PHE A 31 -2.08 8.62 11.45
CA PHE A 31 -1.56 7.31 11.03
C PHE A 31 -1.03 7.35 9.60
N VAL A 32 0.10 6.69 9.34
CA VAL A 32 0.75 6.62 8.02
C VAL A 32 1.00 5.18 7.61
N ILE A 33 0.47 4.81 6.44
CA ILE A 33 0.64 3.50 5.80
C ILE A 33 1.40 3.71 4.49
N VAL A 34 2.37 2.84 4.19
CA VAL A 34 3.06 2.83 2.89
C VAL A 34 3.13 1.41 2.35
N ASN A 35 3.06 1.22 1.04
CA ASN A 35 3.43 -0.04 0.43
C ASN A 35 4.93 -0.02 0.11
N GLY A 36 5.70 -0.90 0.77
CA GLY A 36 7.17 -0.93 0.73
C GLY A 36 7.77 -1.99 -0.17
N GLU A 37 6.95 -2.79 -0.87
CA GLU A 37 7.44 -4.00 -1.55
C GLU A 37 8.40 -3.78 -2.72
N ASN A 38 8.44 -2.57 -3.29
CA ASN A 38 9.35 -2.21 -4.40
C ASN A 38 10.51 -1.30 -3.98
N SER A 39 10.68 -1.07 -2.66
CA SER A 39 11.60 -0.07 -2.14
C SER A 39 13.09 -0.43 -2.25
N ALA A 40 13.44 -1.72 -2.33
CA ALA A 40 14.82 -2.20 -2.45
C ALA A 40 15.22 -2.44 -3.92
N ALA A 41 15.53 -1.36 -4.63
CA ALA A 41 15.90 -1.38 -6.06
C ALA A 41 14.82 -2.00 -6.98
N GLY A 42 13.55 -1.77 -6.64
CA GLY A 42 12.38 -2.19 -7.42
C GLY A 42 11.74 -3.50 -6.98
N PHE A 43 12.38 -4.31 -6.14
CA PHE A 43 11.85 -5.59 -5.66
C PHE A 43 12.22 -5.85 -4.20
N GLY A 44 11.21 -6.07 -3.38
CA GLY A 44 11.36 -6.35 -1.96
C GLY A 44 11.70 -5.13 -1.11
N ILE A 45 11.86 -5.36 0.18
CA ILE A 45 12.29 -4.41 1.20
C ILE A 45 13.43 -5.03 2.02
N THR A 46 14.43 -4.24 2.42
CA THR A 46 15.50 -4.66 3.33
C THR A 46 15.19 -4.22 4.75
N ILE A 47 15.83 -4.85 5.76
CA ILE A 47 15.70 -4.44 7.18
C ILE A 47 16.02 -2.96 7.33
N LYS A 48 17.16 -2.52 6.74
CA LYS A 48 17.57 -1.12 6.79
C LYS A 48 16.52 -0.16 6.27
N ILE A 49 15.89 -0.46 5.12
CA ILE A 49 14.85 0.39 4.51
C ILE A 49 13.59 0.40 5.39
N ALA A 50 13.22 -0.75 5.96
CA ALA A 50 12.10 -0.83 6.88
C ALA A 50 12.32 0.06 8.12
N ASP A 51 13.50 -0.02 8.73
CA ASP A 51 13.87 0.81 9.88
C ASP A 51 13.89 2.31 9.51
N GLU A 52 14.39 2.67 8.32
CA GLU A 52 14.33 4.05 7.80
C GLU A 52 12.89 4.55 7.73
N PHE A 53 11.97 3.80 7.12
CA PHE A 53 10.54 4.17 7.03
C PHE A 53 9.91 4.36 8.40
N LEU A 54 10.14 3.42 9.31
CA LEU A 54 9.62 3.52 10.68
C LEU A 54 10.20 4.72 11.43
N SER A 55 11.47 5.06 11.19
CA SER A 55 12.12 6.24 11.80
C SER A 55 11.57 7.57 11.27
N TRP A 56 11.09 7.62 10.03
CA TRP A 56 10.44 8.80 9.44
C TRP A 56 8.98 8.96 9.89
N GLY A 57 8.48 8.03 10.69
CA GLY A 57 7.12 8.08 11.25
C GLY A 57 6.08 7.34 10.43
N VAL A 58 6.48 6.39 9.58
CA VAL A 58 5.56 5.40 9.01
C VAL A 58 5.09 4.48 10.14
N ASP A 59 3.79 4.22 10.23
CA ASP A 59 3.21 3.36 11.25
C ASP A 59 3.15 1.91 10.81
N VAL A 60 2.78 1.64 9.55
CA VAL A 60 2.75 0.29 8.97
C VAL A 60 3.27 0.30 7.54
N ILE A 61 4.05 -0.72 7.21
CA ILE A 61 4.53 -1.02 5.87
C ILE A 61 3.75 -2.23 5.37
N SER A 62 2.95 -2.07 4.33
CA SER A 62 2.31 -3.18 3.63
C SER A 62 3.21 -3.70 2.50
N GLY A 63 2.89 -4.89 1.99
CA GLY A 63 3.56 -5.53 0.88
C GLY A 63 2.58 -6.23 -0.06
N GLY A 64 3.13 -6.90 -1.06
CA GLY A 64 2.40 -7.67 -2.05
C GLY A 64 3.22 -8.88 -2.51
N ASN A 65 3.27 -9.14 -3.82
CA ASN A 65 3.95 -10.32 -4.38
C ASN A 65 5.49 -10.27 -4.26
N HIS A 66 6.07 -9.10 -3.98
CA HIS A 66 7.52 -8.93 -3.77
C HIS A 66 7.95 -8.88 -2.29
N SER A 67 7.05 -9.16 -1.35
CA SER A 67 7.32 -9.06 0.09
C SER A 67 8.55 -9.85 0.56
N TRP A 68 8.89 -10.95 -0.12
CA TRP A 68 9.99 -11.87 0.26
C TRP A 68 11.20 -11.87 -0.68
N ASP A 69 11.31 -10.91 -1.60
CA ASP A 69 12.43 -10.88 -2.57
C ASP A 69 13.80 -10.60 -1.92
N LYS A 70 13.81 -10.10 -0.68
CA LYS A 70 15.02 -9.95 0.15
C LYS A 70 14.97 -10.92 1.33
N LYS A 71 15.80 -11.97 1.31
CA LYS A 71 15.77 -13.01 2.35
C LYS A 71 16.01 -12.50 3.78
N GLU A 72 16.78 -11.42 3.93
CA GLU A 72 17.06 -10.82 5.23
C GLU A 72 15.83 -10.33 5.97
N ILE A 73 14.71 -10.02 5.25
CA ILE A 73 13.49 -9.51 5.85
C ILE A 73 12.65 -10.57 6.58
N TYR A 74 12.87 -11.86 6.32
CA TYR A 74 12.02 -12.95 6.79
C TYR A 74 11.87 -12.97 8.30
N GLU A 75 12.98 -13.09 9.03
CA GLU A 75 13.00 -13.11 10.50
C GLU A 75 12.48 -11.78 11.08
N TYR A 76 12.79 -10.66 10.42
CA TYR A 76 12.33 -9.35 10.83
C TYR A 76 10.80 -9.23 10.73
N MET A 77 10.19 -9.75 9.66
CA MET A 77 8.73 -9.77 9.49
C MET A 77 8.02 -10.63 10.53
N ASP A 78 8.60 -11.77 10.94
CA ASP A 78 8.02 -12.63 11.98
C ASP A 78 7.96 -11.92 13.35
N ASN A 79 8.96 -11.08 13.63
CA ASN A 79 9.09 -10.36 14.90
C ASN A 79 8.48 -8.94 14.88
N SER A 80 7.92 -8.49 13.76
CA SER A 80 7.34 -7.16 13.62
C SER A 80 5.84 -7.19 13.47
N ASP A 81 5.13 -6.27 14.15
CA ASP A 81 3.71 -5.99 13.93
C ASP A 81 3.51 -4.85 12.90
N ARG A 82 4.59 -4.28 12.38
CA ARG A 82 4.56 -3.08 11.55
C ARG A 82 4.94 -3.33 10.08
N ILE A 83 5.27 -4.58 9.72
CA ILE A 83 5.51 -4.98 8.32
C ILE A 83 4.60 -6.15 8.01
N LEU A 84 3.77 -5.98 6.98
CA LEU A 84 2.77 -6.96 6.59
C LEU A 84 3.10 -7.58 5.23
N ARG A 85 2.73 -8.84 5.11
CA ARG A 85 2.63 -9.57 3.84
C ARG A 85 1.16 -9.85 3.53
N PRO A 86 0.79 -10.22 2.29
CA PRO A 86 -0.60 -10.59 2.02
C PRO A 86 -1.08 -11.76 2.88
N ALA A 87 -2.24 -11.57 3.54
CA ALA A 87 -2.81 -12.54 4.50
C ALA A 87 -3.29 -13.84 3.85
N ASN A 88 -3.57 -13.82 2.54
CA ASN A 88 -4.07 -14.95 1.80
C ASN A 88 -2.98 -15.82 1.13
N TYR A 89 -1.71 -15.69 1.57
CA TYR A 89 -0.70 -16.71 1.31
C TYR A 89 -0.91 -17.94 2.20
N PRO A 90 -0.39 -19.13 1.82
CA PRO A 90 -0.51 -20.34 2.61
C PRO A 90 -0.02 -20.18 4.06
N GLU A 91 -0.53 -21.03 4.95
CA GLU A 91 -0.06 -21.08 6.33
C GLU A 91 1.43 -21.45 6.41
N GLY A 92 2.12 -20.92 7.44
CA GLY A 92 3.54 -21.19 7.70
C GLY A 92 4.54 -20.32 6.95
N VAL A 93 4.09 -19.39 6.08
CA VAL A 93 5.00 -18.38 5.50
C VAL A 93 5.29 -17.29 6.54
N CYS A 94 6.53 -16.77 6.53
CA CYS A 94 6.98 -15.74 7.46
C CYS A 94 6.20 -14.44 7.32
N GLY A 95 6.05 -13.71 8.43
CA GLY A 95 5.37 -12.43 8.53
C GLY A 95 3.87 -12.54 8.81
N LYS A 96 3.27 -11.40 9.14
CA LYS A 96 1.87 -11.25 9.50
C LYS A 96 1.06 -10.68 8.34
N GLY A 97 -0.20 -11.12 8.21
CA GLY A 97 -1.10 -10.64 7.14
C GLY A 97 -1.97 -9.47 7.55
N TYR A 98 -2.05 -9.16 8.84
CA TYR A 98 -2.74 -8.02 9.40
C TYR A 98 -2.10 -7.58 10.71
N THR A 99 -2.41 -6.35 11.13
CA THR A 99 -2.03 -5.82 12.43
C THR A 99 -3.15 -4.95 13.00
N ILE A 100 -3.15 -4.77 14.32
CA ILE A 100 -3.99 -3.80 15.02
C ILE A 100 -3.05 -2.93 15.86
N LEU A 101 -3.00 -1.64 15.57
CA LEU A 101 -2.18 -0.68 16.29
C LEU A 101 -3.04 0.40 16.94
N GLU A 102 -2.44 1.17 17.82
CA GLU A 102 -3.09 2.31 18.47
C GLU A 102 -2.40 3.61 18.04
N ASP A 103 -3.21 4.64 17.76
CA ASP A 103 -2.70 6.00 17.59
C ASP A 103 -2.31 6.62 18.94
N LYS A 104 -1.73 7.82 18.91
CA LYS A 104 -1.32 8.56 20.12
C LYS A 104 -2.48 8.90 21.06
N LYS A 105 -3.73 8.77 20.60
CA LYS A 105 -4.97 9.04 21.37
C LYS A 105 -5.60 7.77 21.92
N GLY A 106 -5.02 6.59 21.65
CA GLY A 106 -5.55 5.28 22.04
C GLY A 106 -6.63 4.72 21.12
N ASN A 107 -6.83 5.31 19.93
CA ASN A 107 -7.76 4.77 18.96
C ASN A 107 -7.11 3.60 18.22
N LYS A 108 -7.80 2.46 18.19
CA LYS A 108 -7.33 1.28 17.47
C LYS A 108 -7.67 1.36 15.99
N ILE A 109 -6.69 1.01 15.17
CA ILE A 109 -6.81 0.89 13.72
C ILE A 109 -6.19 -0.43 13.28
N ALA A 110 -6.85 -1.12 12.37
CA ALA A 110 -6.36 -2.36 11.77
C ALA A 110 -6.03 -2.16 10.30
N LEU A 111 -4.93 -2.77 9.85
CA LEU A 111 -4.60 -2.92 8.43
C LEU A 111 -4.56 -4.40 8.08
N ILE A 112 -5.27 -4.79 7.02
CA ILE A 112 -5.22 -6.12 6.39
C ILE A 112 -4.53 -5.94 5.04
N SER A 113 -3.48 -6.71 4.76
CA SER A 113 -2.89 -6.81 3.43
C SER A 113 -3.42 -8.08 2.74
N LEU A 114 -3.82 -7.96 1.47
CA LEU A 114 -4.32 -9.07 0.65
C LEU A 114 -3.71 -8.99 -0.75
N GLN A 115 -3.61 -10.14 -1.43
CA GLN A 115 -3.20 -10.24 -2.83
C GLN A 115 -4.33 -10.76 -3.70
N GLY A 116 -4.47 -10.18 -4.90
CA GLY A 116 -5.35 -10.68 -5.95
C GLY A 116 -4.86 -11.98 -6.58
N ARG A 117 -5.72 -12.60 -7.39
CA ARG A 117 -5.42 -13.86 -8.11
C ARG A 117 -5.50 -13.74 -9.62
N VAL A 118 -6.23 -12.73 -10.10
CA VAL A 118 -6.41 -12.53 -11.55
C VAL A 118 -5.12 -11.96 -12.14
N PHE A 119 -4.48 -12.71 -13.02
CA PHE A 119 -3.15 -12.43 -13.60
C PHE A 119 -2.00 -12.34 -12.60
N MET A 120 -2.16 -12.93 -11.42
CA MET A 120 -1.15 -13.00 -10.36
C MET A 120 -0.90 -14.45 -9.93
N SER A 121 0.10 -14.66 -9.07
CA SER A 121 0.40 -15.99 -8.51
C SER A 121 -0.80 -16.55 -7.74
N ALA A 122 -0.96 -17.88 -7.79
CA ALA A 122 -2.02 -18.58 -7.08
C ALA A 122 -1.83 -18.47 -5.56
N VAL A 123 -2.83 -17.89 -4.90
CA VAL A 123 -2.93 -17.75 -3.44
C VAL A 123 -4.36 -18.13 -3.01
N ASP A 124 -4.62 -18.21 -1.71
CA ASP A 124 -5.95 -18.44 -1.18
C ASP A 124 -6.94 -17.32 -1.58
N CYS A 125 -8.24 -17.62 -1.51
CA CYS A 125 -9.28 -16.69 -1.94
C CYS A 125 -9.27 -15.40 -1.11
N PRO A 126 -8.95 -14.22 -1.70
CA PRO A 126 -8.89 -12.96 -0.97
C PRO A 126 -10.24 -12.58 -0.37
N PHE A 127 -11.35 -12.90 -1.02
CA PHE A 127 -12.71 -12.63 -0.51
C PHE A 127 -13.03 -13.40 0.77
N ARG A 128 -12.69 -14.70 0.81
CA ARG A 128 -12.89 -15.53 2.01
C ARG A 128 -11.95 -15.13 3.14
N THR A 129 -10.69 -14.83 2.80
CA THR A 129 -9.70 -14.36 3.80
C THR A 129 -10.11 -13.00 4.35
N ALA A 130 -10.52 -12.04 3.50
CA ALA A 130 -11.05 -10.76 3.94
C ALA A 130 -12.22 -10.93 4.92
N ARG A 131 -13.24 -11.71 4.56
CA ARG A 131 -14.41 -11.93 5.43
C ARG A 131 -14.02 -12.47 6.80
N ARG A 132 -13.21 -13.52 6.82
CA ARG A 132 -12.76 -14.13 8.07
C ARG A 132 -12.01 -13.13 8.95
N LEU A 133 -11.09 -12.34 8.39
CA LEU A 133 -10.30 -11.37 9.15
C LEU A 133 -11.16 -10.18 9.60
N ILE A 134 -12.06 -9.67 8.76
CA ILE A 134 -12.97 -8.60 9.13
C ILE A 134 -13.86 -9.04 10.29
N ASP A 135 -14.44 -10.24 10.25
CA ASP A 135 -15.27 -10.79 11.33
C ASP A 135 -14.49 -10.99 12.63
N GLU A 136 -13.21 -11.30 12.57
CA GLU A 136 -12.31 -11.42 13.71
C GLU A 136 -11.96 -10.04 14.29
N ILE A 137 -11.47 -9.13 13.46
CA ILE A 137 -10.93 -7.83 13.84
C ILE A 137 -12.03 -6.88 14.32
N SER A 138 -13.24 -6.97 13.75
CA SER A 138 -14.39 -6.13 14.14
C SER A 138 -14.82 -6.28 15.60
N LYS A 139 -14.41 -7.35 16.26
CA LYS A 139 -14.58 -7.55 17.72
C LYS A 139 -13.69 -6.63 18.55
N THR A 140 -12.61 -6.10 17.95
CA THR A 140 -11.62 -5.26 18.61
C THR A 140 -11.70 -3.80 18.17
N THR A 141 -11.90 -3.54 16.88
CA THR A 141 -12.03 -2.19 16.31
C THR A 141 -12.91 -2.19 15.06
N LYS A 142 -13.59 -1.06 14.83
CA LYS A 142 -14.33 -0.79 13.58
C LYS A 142 -13.48 -0.07 12.53
N ASN A 143 -12.32 0.46 12.92
CA ASN A 143 -11.42 1.18 12.02
C ASN A 143 -10.54 0.16 11.29
N ILE A 144 -11.08 -0.43 10.23
CA ILE A 144 -10.43 -1.50 9.45
C ILE A 144 -10.08 -0.96 8.07
N ILE A 145 -8.81 -1.08 7.68
CA ILE A 145 -8.30 -0.70 6.37
C ILE A 145 -7.85 -1.98 5.64
N VAL A 146 -8.13 -2.05 4.34
CA VAL A 146 -7.70 -3.15 3.48
C VAL A 146 -6.82 -2.59 2.37
N ASP A 147 -5.56 -3.06 2.32
CA ASP A 147 -4.66 -2.95 1.15
C ASP A 147 -4.87 -4.18 0.27
N PHE A 148 -5.31 -3.97 -0.96
CA PHE A 148 -5.50 -5.05 -1.92
C PHE A 148 -4.54 -4.93 -3.10
N HIS A 149 -3.43 -5.65 -2.98
CA HIS A 149 -2.38 -5.71 -3.98
C HIS A 149 -2.79 -6.61 -5.14
N ALA A 150 -3.36 -6.04 -6.20
CA ALA A 150 -4.00 -6.80 -7.28
C ALA A 150 -3.84 -6.13 -8.65
N GLU A 151 -3.70 -6.96 -9.70
CA GLU A 151 -3.64 -6.49 -11.09
C GLU A 151 -5.01 -6.05 -11.60
N ALA A 152 -6.03 -6.89 -11.45
CA ALA A 152 -7.31 -6.69 -12.11
C ALA A 152 -8.22 -5.68 -11.41
N THR A 153 -8.57 -4.59 -12.09
CA THR A 153 -9.53 -3.57 -11.61
C THR A 153 -10.87 -4.18 -11.20
N SER A 154 -11.36 -5.18 -11.95
CA SER A 154 -12.63 -5.86 -11.64
C SER A 154 -12.58 -6.60 -10.30
N GLU A 155 -11.44 -7.22 -9.97
CA GLU A 155 -11.25 -7.90 -8.68
C GLU A 155 -11.20 -6.88 -7.53
N LYS A 156 -10.53 -5.74 -7.72
CA LYS A 156 -10.49 -4.61 -6.76
C LYS A 156 -11.89 -4.06 -6.48
N ILE A 157 -12.66 -3.72 -7.54
CA ILE A 157 -14.03 -3.21 -7.40
C ILE A 157 -14.93 -4.22 -6.70
N ALA A 158 -14.82 -5.50 -7.06
CA ALA A 158 -15.65 -6.56 -6.49
C ALA A 158 -15.39 -6.72 -4.98
N LEU A 159 -14.11 -6.78 -4.55
CA LEU A 159 -13.77 -6.94 -3.14
C LEU A 159 -14.12 -5.68 -2.33
N GLY A 160 -13.87 -4.49 -2.88
CA GLY A 160 -14.26 -3.24 -2.22
C GLY A 160 -15.77 -3.16 -1.96
N LYS A 161 -16.59 -3.50 -2.97
CA LYS A 161 -18.06 -3.55 -2.80
C LYS A 161 -18.53 -4.69 -1.89
N TYR A 162 -17.85 -5.83 -1.91
CA TYR A 162 -18.16 -6.96 -1.02
C TYR A 162 -17.93 -6.63 0.46
N SER A 163 -16.99 -5.73 0.74
CA SER A 163 -16.62 -5.31 2.10
C SER A 163 -17.26 -3.96 2.50
N ASP A 164 -18.11 -3.37 1.64
CA ASP A 164 -18.69 -2.04 1.88
C ASP A 164 -19.57 -2.00 3.13
N GLY A 165 -19.21 -1.13 4.05
CA GLY A 165 -19.86 -0.92 5.34
C GLY A 165 -19.25 -1.71 6.51
N ASP A 166 -18.44 -2.71 6.23
CA ASP A 166 -17.73 -3.53 7.23
C ASP A 166 -16.30 -3.02 7.51
N ILE A 167 -15.76 -2.17 6.62
CA ILE A 167 -14.42 -1.58 6.72
C ILE A 167 -14.48 -0.07 6.52
N SER A 168 -13.44 0.63 6.99
CA SER A 168 -13.32 2.09 6.85
C SER A 168 -12.81 2.49 5.48
N LEU A 169 -11.82 1.74 4.97
CA LEU A 169 -11.13 2.05 3.71
C LEU A 169 -10.73 0.77 2.99
N PHE A 170 -11.00 0.74 1.70
CA PHE A 170 -10.43 -0.18 0.74
C PHE A 170 -9.58 0.61 -0.26
N TYR A 171 -8.33 0.23 -0.44
CA TYR A 171 -7.50 0.78 -1.50
C TYR A 171 -6.72 -0.32 -2.22
N GLY A 172 -6.53 -0.13 -3.53
CA GLY A 172 -5.70 -1.02 -4.34
C GLY A 172 -4.28 -0.51 -4.51
N THR A 173 -3.36 -1.43 -4.75
CA THR A 173 -1.94 -1.25 -5.08
C THR A 173 -1.55 -2.14 -6.26
N HIS A 174 -0.31 -2.20 -6.68
CA HIS A 174 0.28 -3.05 -7.71
C HIS A 174 0.43 -2.42 -9.11
N THR A 175 -0.59 -1.76 -9.65
CA THR A 175 -0.52 -1.29 -11.04
C THR A 175 0.38 -0.08 -11.23
N HIS A 176 0.76 0.59 -10.13
CA HIS A 176 1.60 1.79 -10.11
C HIS A 176 0.98 3.02 -10.79
N VAL A 177 -0.28 2.94 -11.22
CA VAL A 177 -1.01 4.04 -11.85
C VAL A 177 -2.17 4.48 -10.96
N GLN A 178 -2.11 5.70 -10.44
CA GLN A 178 -3.17 6.24 -9.60
C GLN A 178 -4.46 6.39 -10.40
N THR A 179 -5.55 5.74 -9.94
CA THR A 179 -6.87 5.86 -10.55
C THR A 179 -7.62 7.10 -10.02
N ALA A 180 -8.58 7.59 -10.80
CA ALA A 180 -9.38 8.78 -10.50
C ALA A 180 -10.80 8.41 -10.03
N ASP A 181 -10.94 7.33 -9.27
CA ASP A 181 -12.23 6.77 -8.89
C ASP A 181 -12.47 6.76 -7.39
N GLU A 182 -11.68 7.58 -6.65
CA GLU A 182 -11.84 7.74 -5.21
C GLU A 182 -13.24 8.21 -4.86
N ARG A 183 -13.88 7.54 -3.91
CA ARG A 183 -15.23 7.83 -3.44
C ARG A 183 -15.54 7.17 -2.11
N ILE A 184 -16.60 7.60 -1.49
CA ILE A 184 -17.23 6.88 -0.37
C ILE A 184 -18.34 6.01 -0.96
N LEU A 185 -18.28 4.69 -0.69
CA LEU A 185 -19.29 3.74 -1.11
C LEU A 185 -20.61 3.91 -0.30
N ASN A 186 -21.66 3.25 -0.74
CA ASN A 186 -23.03 3.47 -0.23
C ASN A 186 -23.18 3.21 1.29
N ASN A 187 -22.38 2.30 1.86
CA ASN A 187 -22.44 1.94 3.28
C ASN A 187 -21.33 2.61 4.10
N GLY A 188 -20.53 3.52 3.51
CA GLY A 188 -19.60 4.38 4.23
C GLY A 188 -18.14 3.93 4.18
N THR A 189 -17.77 2.97 3.33
CA THR A 189 -16.37 2.61 3.09
C THR A 189 -15.73 3.60 2.10
N GLY A 190 -14.56 4.17 2.43
CA GLY A 190 -13.71 4.86 1.46
C GLY A 190 -13.14 3.87 0.44
N TYR A 191 -13.07 4.25 -0.84
CA TYR A 191 -12.63 3.37 -1.92
C TYR A 191 -11.79 4.09 -2.97
N ILE A 192 -10.72 3.44 -3.42
CA ILE A 192 -9.98 3.76 -4.65
C ILE A 192 -9.43 2.46 -5.27
N SER A 193 -9.50 2.35 -6.60
CA SER A 193 -9.01 1.15 -7.31
C SER A 193 -7.50 0.99 -7.23
N ASP A 194 -6.71 2.07 -7.32
CA ASP A 194 -5.26 2.03 -7.15
C ASP A 194 -4.74 3.39 -6.67
N VAL A 195 -3.89 3.37 -5.66
CA VAL A 195 -3.28 4.59 -5.09
C VAL A 195 -2.06 5.06 -5.86
N GLY A 196 -1.59 4.28 -6.85
CA GLY A 196 -0.43 4.59 -7.67
C GLY A 196 0.90 4.27 -6.99
N MET A 197 2.00 4.75 -7.57
CA MET A 197 3.35 4.57 -7.04
C MET A 197 3.97 5.88 -6.55
N THR A 198 4.97 5.74 -5.69
CA THR A 198 5.88 6.82 -5.30
C THR A 198 7.26 6.53 -5.89
N GLY A 199 7.72 7.38 -6.80
CA GLY A 199 8.96 7.18 -7.54
C GLY A 199 9.06 8.05 -8.79
N SER A 200 9.96 7.70 -9.70
CA SER A 200 10.21 8.46 -10.92
C SER A 200 9.11 8.26 -11.97
N GLN A 201 8.70 9.36 -12.59
CA GLN A 201 7.77 9.40 -13.74
C GLN A 201 8.47 9.23 -15.09
N ASN A 202 9.80 9.39 -15.15
CA ASN A 202 10.57 9.31 -16.41
C ASN A 202 10.71 7.90 -16.98
N GLY A 203 10.07 6.91 -16.35
CA GLY A 203 10.08 5.52 -16.80
C GLY A 203 8.70 4.96 -17.08
N VAL A 204 8.62 3.64 -17.13
CA VAL A 204 7.36 2.91 -17.23
C VAL A 204 7.11 2.22 -15.92
N ILE A 205 6.11 2.68 -15.18
CA ILE A 205 5.74 2.17 -13.84
C ILE A 205 6.94 1.99 -12.88
N GLY A 206 7.87 2.97 -12.92
CA GLY A 206 9.08 2.99 -12.07
C GLY A 206 10.31 2.30 -12.67
N THR A 207 10.19 1.65 -13.83
CA THR A 207 11.30 1.01 -14.55
C THR A 207 11.86 1.93 -15.63
N ASN A 208 13.19 1.88 -15.84
CA ASN A 208 13.88 2.64 -16.89
C ASN A 208 13.22 2.43 -18.26
N LEU A 209 13.01 3.55 -18.99
CA LEU A 209 12.27 3.58 -20.25
C LEU A 209 12.91 2.70 -21.34
N GLU A 210 14.22 2.81 -21.54
CA GLU A 210 14.92 2.04 -22.59
C GLU A 210 14.85 0.54 -22.32
N THR A 211 15.05 0.15 -21.06
CA THR A 211 14.97 -1.24 -20.62
C THR A 211 13.59 -1.85 -20.93
N ILE A 212 12.52 -1.11 -20.64
CA ILE A 212 11.16 -1.61 -20.88
C ILE A 212 10.81 -1.63 -22.37
N ILE A 213 11.17 -0.59 -23.13
CA ILE A 213 10.94 -0.57 -24.58
C ILE A 213 11.66 -1.73 -25.25
N ASN A 214 12.94 -1.97 -24.92
CA ASN A 214 13.68 -3.11 -25.45
C ASN A 214 13.05 -4.46 -25.11
N LYS A 215 12.53 -4.61 -23.87
CA LYS A 215 11.79 -5.81 -23.48
C LYS A 215 10.54 -6.02 -24.33
N PHE A 216 9.74 -4.99 -24.58
CA PHE A 216 8.53 -5.09 -25.40
C PHE A 216 8.82 -5.34 -26.87
N LEU A 217 9.86 -4.71 -27.43
CA LEU A 217 10.23 -4.88 -28.83
C LEU A 217 10.84 -6.26 -29.14
N THR A 218 11.57 -6.82 -28.18
CA THR A 218 12.34 -8.06 -28.41
C THR A 218 11.78 -9.28 -27.72
N SER A 219 10.93 -9.12 -26.71
CA SER A 219 10.47 -10.17 -25.77
C SER A 219 11.62 -10.86 -25.02
N LEU A 220 12.83 -10.34 -25.06
CA LEU A 220 13.98 -10.89 -24.35
C LEU A 220 14.03 -10.41 -22.90
N PRO A 221 14.51 -11.25 -21.97
CA PRO A 221 14.75 -10.82 -20.60
C PRO A 221 15.69 -9.62 -20.54
N GLN A 222 15.33 -8.61 -19.78
CA GLN A 222 16.15 -7.41 -19.53
C GLN A 222 16.44 -7.32 -18.03
N LYS A 223 17.61 -6.77 -17.68
CA LYS A 223 17.92 -6.44 -16.29
C LYS A 223 17.03 -5.27 -15.86
N PHE A 224 16.32 -5.47 -14.75
CA PHE A 224 15.50 -4.40 -14.19
C PHE A 224 16.38 -3.25 -13.68
N GLU A 225 16.04 -2.04 -14.08
CA GLU A 225 16.68 -0.80 -13.62
C GLU A 225 15.60 0.19 -13.23
N VAL A 226 15.77 0.81 -12.05
CA VAL A 226 14.83 1.83 -11.56
C VAL A 226 14.99 3.10 -12.38
N ALA A 227 13.87 3.73 -12.76
CA ALA A 227 13.88 5.04 -13.41
C ALA A 227 14.29 6.13 -12.40
N GLU A 228 14.93 7.20 -12.89
CA GLU A 228 15.36 8.35 -12.08
C GLU A 228 14.83 9.67 -12.68
N GLY A 229 14.72 10.68 -11.81
CA GLY A 229 14.24 12.03 -12.16
C GLY A 229 12.73 12.15 -12.23
N ASP A 230 12.22 13.38 -12.12
CA ASP A 230 10.79 13.72 -12.08
C ASP A 230 10.02 12.85 -11.08
N GLU A 231 10.45 12.90 -9.82
CA GLU A 231 9.88 12.09 -8.76
C GLU A 231 8.53 12.65 -8.30
N GLN A 232 7.59 11.73 -8.06
CA GLN A 232 6.30 12.05 -7.46
C GLN A 232 5.95 11.10 -6.32
N LEU A 233 5.09 11.56 -5.42
CA LEU A 233 4.39 10.75 -4.44
C LEU A 233 2.92 10.67 -4.84
N CYS A 234 2.43 9.44 -5.02
CA CYS A 234 1.01 9.14 -5.13
C CYS A 234 0.49 8.49 -3.86
N GLY A 235 -0.72 8.85 -3.47
CA GLY A 235 -1.36 8.33 -2.28
C GLY A 235 -2.76 8.88 -2.09
N ILE A 236 -3.32 8.67 -0.91
CA ILE A 236 -4.61 9.21 -0.49
C ILE A 236 -4.55 9.72 0.96
N GLU A 237 -5.34 10.74 1.21
CA GLU A 237 -5.69 11.23 2.54
C GLU A 237 -7.12 10.79 2.85
N VAL A 238 -7.34 10.20 4.02
CA VAL A 238 -8.65 9.70 4.44
C VAL A 238 -8.97 10.19 5.85
N GLU A 239 -10.19 10.69 6.04
CA GLU A 239 -10.73 11.01 7.36
C GLU A 239 -11.73 9.91 7.77
N ILE A 240 -11.50 9.27 8.91
CA ILE A 240 -12.31 8.17 9.47
C ILE A 240 -12.94 8.65 10.77
N ASP A 241 -14.24 8.43 10.93
CA ASP A 241 -14.92 8.57 12.21
C ASP A 241 -14.53 7.38 13.11
N GLU A 242 -13.76 7.65 14.15
CA GLU A 242 -13.16 6.61 15.01
C GLU A 242 -14.21 5.76 15.76
N LYS A 243 -15.40 6.30 15.98
CA LYS A 243 -16.48 5.62 16.74
C LYS A 243 -17.27 4.67 15.85
N THR A 244 -17.51 5.07 14.62
CA THR A 244 -18.33 4.30 13.68
C THR A 244 -17.51 3.46 12.72
N GLY A 245 -16.23 3.81 12.52
CA GLY A 245 -15.34 3.22 11.51
C GLY A 245 -15.64 3.70 10.08
N LYS A 246 -16.53 4.68 9.89
CA LYS A 246 -16.93 5.13 8.54
C LYS A 246 -16.01 6.19 7.99
N CYS A 247 -15.71 6.09 6.71
CA CYS A 247 -15.00 7.12 5.96
C CYS A 247 -15.88 8.39 5.86
N GLN A 248 -15.31 9.54 6.24
CA GLN A 248 -15.97 10.84 6.13
C GLN A 248 -15.48 11.62 4.91
N LYS A 249 -14.22 11.37 4.51
CA LYS A 249 -13.59 12.04 3.38
C LYS A 249 -12.48 11.17 2.83
N ILE A 250 -12.34 11.16 1.51
CA ILE A 250 -11.21 10.57 0.80
C ILE A 250 -10.75 11.55 -0.29
N LYS A 251 -9.45 11.73 -0.41
CA LYS A 251 -8.85 12.63 -1.40
C LYS A 251 -7.54 12.02 -1.90
N ARG A 252 -7.34 12.02 -3.21
CA ARG A 252 -6.05 11.68 -3.81
C ARG A 252 -4.98 12.71 -3.46
N ILE A 253 -3.76 12.21 -3.31
CA ILE A 253 -2.55 13.00 -3.23
C ILE A 253 -1.69 12.64 -4.44
N ASN A 254 -1.30 13.66 -5.19
CA ASN A 254 -0.21 13.61 -6.14
C ASN A 254 0.69 14.80 -5.80
N TRP A 255 1.93 14.53 -5.39
CA TRP A 255 2.83 15.55 -4.89
C TRP A 255 4.24 15.34 -5.45
N SER A 256 4.91 16.44 -5.75
CA SER A 256 6.34 16.46 -6.05
C SER A 256 7.03 17.58 -5.28
N GLU A 257 8.34 17.44 -5.04
CA GLU A 257 9.08 18.47 -4.30
C GLU A 257 9.11 19.80 -5.04
N ASN A 258 9.18 19.76 -6.37
CA ASN A 258 9.33 20.96 -7.21
C ASN A 258 8.01 21.72 -7.41
N GLU A 259 6.88 21.01 -7.49
CA GLU A 259 5.58 21.61 -7.85
C GLU A 259 4.56 21.61 -6.71
N GLY A 260 4.86 20.92 -5.60
CA GLY A 260 3.91 20.74 -4.50
C GLY A 260 2.78 19.76 -4.86
N PHE A 261 1.57 20.02 -4.37
CA PHE A 261 0.38 19.20 -4.67
C PHE A 261 -0.13 19.49 -6.08
N ARG A 262 -0.22 18.45 -6.89
CA ARG A 262 -0.82 18.50 -8.23
C ARG A 262 -2.33 18.21 -8.14
N SER A 263 -3.13 18.84 -8.97
CA SER A 263 -4.60 18.69 -9.03
C SER A 263 -5.02 17.49 -9.88
#